data_50c4a23853a1d207a6bcf02ab9b08611
#
_entry.id   50c4a23853a1d207a6bcf02ab9b08611
#
_cell.length_a   1.000
_cell.length_b   1.000
_cell.length_c   1.000
_cell.angle_alpha   90.00
_cell.angle_beta   90.00
_cell.angle_gamma   90.00
#
_symmetry.space_group_name_H-M   'P 1'
#
loop_
_entity.id
_entity.type
_entity.pdbx_description
1 polymer ?
#
loop_
_entity_poly.entity_id
_entity_poly.type
_entity_poly.pdbx_seq_one_letter_code
_entity_poly.pdbx_strand_id
1 'polypeptide(L)'
;MSWLAERRERRDMLSRIPEAGGLPILGQTLNFFFRPISSGIDMHLRHGPVVRGKALGISSLALSGPDALAFVLKNEGNVFSSGEGWTPFIGPFFTRGIMLLDGMEHRQHRGIMQAAFKRPAMEAYLEGMNEAVLNGIANWHPRQRFKLYPAMKKLTLDIATQVFMGEQLGPEADRINHAFVDCVRAGTALVR
;
A
#
# COMPACT_ATOMS: atom_id res chain seq x y z
N MET A 1 30.31 24.09 -3.26
CA MET A 1 29.21 24.62 -4.12
C MET A 1 28.25 25.37 -3.22
N SER A 2 27.75 26.57 -3.64
CA SER A 2 26.82 27.31 -2.79
C SER A 2 25.43 26.69 -2.86
N TRP A 3 24.68 26.72 -1.78
CA TRP A 3 23.27 26.28 -1.68
C TRP A 3 22.38 26.85 -2.81
N LEU A 4 22.66 28.05 -3.27
CA LEU A 4 21.96 28.65 -4.41
C LEU A 4 22.26 27.98 -5.74
N ALA A 5 23.49 27.50 -5.95
CA ALA A 5 23.87 26.77 -7.15
C ALA A 5 23.17 25.40 -7.22
N GLU A 6 23.12 24.66 -6.12
CA GLU A 6 22.42 23.39 -6.03
C GLU A 6 20.90 23.54 -6.24
N ARG A 7 20.28 24.59 -5.70
CA ARG A 7 18.85 24.88 -5.95
C ARG A 7 18.59 25.20 -7.41
N ARG A 8 19.49 25.93 -8.07
CA ARG A 8 19.35 26.29 -9.48
C ARG A 8 19.48 25.05 -10.37
N GLU A 9 20.47 24.20 -10.11
CA GLU A 9 20.69 22.95 -10.84
C GLU A 9 19.50 21.99 -10.68
N ARG A 10 19.00 21.80 -9.46
CA ARG A 10 17.80 21.01 -9.19
C ARG A 10 16.58 21.55 -9.94
N ARG A 11 16.41 22.85 -10.00
CA ARG A 11 15.31 23.49 -10.71
C ARG A 11 15.40 23.26 -12.22
N ASP A 12 16.61 23.35 -12.77
CA ASP A 12 16.88 23.11 -14.19
C ASP A 12 16.64 21.64 -14.56
N MET A 13 17.07 20.69 -13.74
CA MET A 13 16.78 19.28 -13.95
C MET A 13 15.27 19.01 -13.90
N LEU A 14 14.56 19.52 -12.91
CA LEU A 14 13.12 19.33 -12.80
C LEU A 14 12.34 20.00 -13.95
N SER A 15 12.84 21.08 -14.53
CA SER A 15 12.18 21.76 -15.66
C SER A 15 12.17 20.92 -16.94
N ARG A 16 13.08 19.96 -17.06
CA ARG A 16 13.15 19.02 -18.20
C ARG A 16 12.10 17.91 -18.13
N ILE A 17 11.52 17.68 -16.95
CA ILE A 17 10.49 16.66 -16.75
C ILE A 17 9.14 17.25 -17.14
N PRO A 18 8.36 16.60 -18.03
CA PRO A 18 7.04 17.05 -18.40
C PRO A 18 6.14 17.29 -17.18
N GLU A 19 5.29 18.29 -17.24
CA GLU A 19 4.36 18.62 -16.17
C GLU A 19 2.96 18.15 -16.54
N ALA A 20 2.32 17.42 -15.61
CA ALA A 20 0.99 16.83 -15.81
C ALA A 20 -0.14 17.84 -15.90
N GLY A 21 0.11 19.13 -15.73
CA GLY A 21 -0.96 20.13 -15.63
C GLY A 21 -1.90 19.86 -14.45
N GLY A 22 -3.09 20.42 -14.49
CA GLY A 22 -4.11 20.23 -13.46
C GLY A 22 -4.74 21.54 -13.01
N LEU A 23 -5.60 21.45 -11.98
CA LEU A 23 -6.24 22.64 -11.42
C LEU A 23 -5.24 23.49 -10.64
N PRO A 24 -5.40 24.83 -10.63
CA PRO A 24 -4.62 25.70 -9.76
C PRO A 24 -4.70 25.20 -8.31
N ILE A 25 -3.59 25.14 -7.59
CA ILE A 25 -3.45 24.68 -6.18
C ILE A 25 -3.68 23.16 -6.04
N LEU A 26 -4.79 22.61 -6.53
CA LEU A 26 -5.18 21.19 -6.36
C LEU A 26 -4.40 20.23 -7.27
N GLY A 27 -3.87 20.71 -8.40
CA GLY A 27 -3.15 19.85 -9.35
C GLY A 27 -4.02 18.70 -9.84
N GLN A 28 -3.53 17.49 -9.68
CA GLN A 28 -4.18 16.23 -10.08
C GLN A 28 -5.05 15.58 -8.99
N THR A 29 -5.30 16.25 -7.86
CA THR A 29 -6.00 15.68 -6.70
C THR A 29 -7.35 15.06 -7.07
N LEU A 30 -8.17 15.76 -7.86
CA LEU A 30 -9.48 15.23 -8.26
C LEU A 30 -9.34 13.98 -9.14
N ASN A 31 -8.39 13.96 -10.06
CA ASN A 31 -8.12 12.80 -10.89
C ASN A 31 -7.64 11.61 -10.06
N PHE A 32 -6.81 11.87 -9.05
CA PHE A 32 -6.34 10.83 -8.13
C PHE A 32 -7.49 10.14 -7.40
N PHE A 33 -8.53 10.88 -6.98
CA PHE A 33 -9.65 10.29 -6.26
C PHE A 33 -10.72 9.67 -7.17
N PHE A 34 -11.07 10.35 -8.26
CA PHE A 34 -12.22 9.95 -9.07
C PHE A 34 -11.86 9.11 -10.29
N ARG A 35 -10.63 9.23 -10.79
CA ARG A 35 -10.17 8.54 -12.00
C ARG A 35 -8.71 8.07 -11.91
N PRO A 36 -8.30 7.37 -10.83
CA PRO A 36 -6.89 7.08 -10.58
C PRO A 36 -6.22 6.29 -11.71
N ILE A 37 -6.87 5.25 -12.21
CA ILE A 37 -6.31 4.37 -13.24
C ILE A 37 -6.28 5.07 -14.60
N SER A 38 -7.43 5.59 -15.05
CA SER A 38 -7.52 6.21 -16.37
C SER A 38 -6.67 7.46 -16.49
N SER A 39 -6.60 8.29 -15.43
CA SER A 39 -5.72 9.46 -15.44
C SER A 39 -4.23 9.09 -15.44
N GLY A 40 -3.86 8.01 -14.76
CA GLY A 40 -2.50 7.48 -14.81
C GLY A 40 -2.09 7.00 -16.20
N ILE A 41 -2.99 6.28 -16.88
CA ILE A 41 -2.78 5.84 -18.27
C ILE A 41 -2.68 7.05 -19.22
N ASP A 42 -3.62 7.99 -19.13
CA ASP A 42 -3.64 9.20 -19.94
C ASP A 42 -2.34 10.01 -19.74
N MET A 43 -1.87 10.10 -18.51
CA MET A 43 -0.63 10.80 -18.16
C MET A 43 0.60 10.13 -18.82
N HIS A 44 0.67 8.80 -18.71
CA HIS A 44 1.74 8.02 -19.36
C HIS A 44 1.74 8.19 -20.88
N LEU A 45 0.59 8.08 -21.51
CA LEU A 45 0.45 8.17 -22.98
C LEU A 45 0.79 9.58 -23.51
N ARG A 46 0.48 10.64 -22.75
CA ARG A 46 0.72 12.03 -23.19
C ARG A 46 2.12 12.53 -22.87
N HIS A 47 2.67 12.13 -21.74
CA HIS A 47 3.89 12.75 -21.19
C HIS A 47 5.04 11.77 -21.01
N GLY A 48 4.78 10.46 -21.19
CA GLY A 48 5.79 9.42 -21.02
C GLY A 48 5.87 8.86 -19.59
N PRO A 49 6.93 8.07 -19.30
CA PRO A 49 7.03 7.30 -18.07
C PRO A 49 7.36 8.11 -16.82
N VAL A 50 7.83 9.34 -16.96
CA VAL A 50 8.25 10.21 -15.85
C VAL A 50 7.56 11.55 -15.98
N VAL A 51 6.69 11.89 -15.05
CA VAL A 51 5.88 13.12 -15.09
C VAL A 51 5.90 13.79 -13.75
N ARG A 52 6.14 15.10 -13.70
CA ARG A 52 5.99 15.88 -12.46
C ARG A 52 4.58 16.44 -12.34
N GLY A 53 4.11 16.55 -11.11
CA GLY A 53 2.81 17.13 -10.85
C GLY A 53 2.61 17.47 -9.39
N LYS A 54 1.41 17.92 -9.08
CA LYS A 54 0.94 18.13 -7.71
C LYS A 54 -0.31 17.31 -7.47
N ALA A 55 -0.38 16.63 -6.34
CA ALA A 55 -1.58 15.99 -5.85
C ALA A 55 -1.62 16.09 -4.33
N LEU A 56 -2.79 16.31 -3.74
CA LEU A 56 -2.96 16.45 -2.28
C LEU A 56 -2.06 17.55 -1.66
N GLY A 57 -1.78 18.63 -2.42
CA GLY A 57 -0.86 19.69 -1.99
C GLY A 57 0.62 19.33 -2.04
N ILE A 58 0.97 18.10 -2.41
CA ILE A 58 2.35 17.59 -2.45
C ILE A 58 2.85 17.62 -3.90
N SER A 59 4.05 18.18 -4.10
CA SER A 59 4.75 18.07 -5.38
C SER A 59 5.35 16.66 -5.49
N SER A 60 5.06 15.97 -6.59
CA SER A 60 5.43 14.58 -6.79
C SER A 60 5.92 14.30 -8.21
N LEU A 61 6.64 13.20 -8.35
CA LEU A 61 6.95 12.58 -9.63
C LEU A 61 6.09 11.32 -9.77
N ALA A 62 5.31 11.25 -10.84
CA ALA A 62 4.63 10.03 -11.23
C ALA A 62 5.58 9.21 -12.11
N LEU A 63 5.82 7.98 -11.71
CA LEU A 63 6.65 7.02 -12.41
C LEU A 63 5.77 5.88 -12.92
N SER A 64 5.90 5.51 -14.18
CA SER A 64 5.03 4.51 -14.81
C SER A 64 5.81 3.68 -15.85
N GLY A 65 5.34 2.43 -16.04
CA GLY A 65 6.01 1.48 -16.93
C GLY A 65 7.00 0.56 -16.20
N PRO A 66 7.42 -0.54 -16.87
CA PRO A 66 8.19 -1.60 -16.23
C PRO A 66 9.58 -1.13 -15.77
N ASP A 67 10.25 -0.31 -16.54
CA ASP A 67 11.61 0.16 -16.21
C ASP A 67 11.60 1.12 -15.03
N ALA A 68 10.65 2.07 -15.00
CA ALA A 68 10.49 2.99 -13.89
C ALA A 68 10.09 2.25 -12.60
N LEU A 69 9.22 1.26 -12.71
CA LEU A 69 8.84 0.42 -11.58
C LEU A 69 10.01 -0.41 -11.07
N ALA A 70 10.79 -1.03 -11.97
CA ALA A 70 11.98 -1.79 -11.60
C ALA A 70 13.01 -0.90 -10.89
N PHE A 71 13.21 0.34 -11.35
CA PHE A 71 14.11 1.30 -10.73
C PHE A 71 13.71 1.63 -9.29
N VAL A 72 12.42 1.89 -9.06
CA VAL A 72 11.90 2.17 -7.69
C VAL A 72 12.00 0.94 -6.78
N LEU A 73 11.58 -0.24 -7.28
CA LEU A 73 11.53 -1.46 -6.47
C LEU A 73 12.92 -2.00 -6.12
N LYS A 74 13.88 -1.89 -7.03
CA LYS A 74 15.27 -2.28 -6.75
C LYS A 74 15.93 -1.33 -5.77
N ASN A 75 15.60 -0.06 -5.84
CA ASN A 75 16.14 1.01 -4.99
C ASN A 75 17.68 0.93 -4.85
N GLU A 76 18.37 0.71 -5.97
CA GLU A 76 19.83 0.65 -6.00
C GLU A 76 20.40 2.00 -5.53
N GLY A 77 21.30 1.96 -4.57
CA GLY A 77 21.86 3.17 -3.93
C GLY A 77 20.99 3.76 -2.80
N ASN A 78 19.87 3.14 -2.45
CA ASN A 78 18.95 3.60 -1.37
C ASN A 78 18.51 5.06 -1.56
N VAL A 79 18.15 5.43 -2.78
CA VAL A 79 17.71 6.80 -3.13
C VAL A 79 16.25 7.06 -2.78
N PHE A 80 15.46 6.01 -2.55
CA PHE A 80 14.06 6.10 -2.14
C PHE A 80 13.89 5.67 -0.69
N SER A 81 13.07 6.42 0.04
CA SER A 81 12.64 6.12 1.40
C SER A 81 11.16 5.74 1.40
N SER A 82 10.85 4.51 1.81
CA SER A 82 9.48 4.08 2.06
C SER A 82 8.91 4.77 3.29
N GLY A 83 9.74 4.93 4.33
CA GLY A 83 9.37 5.60 5.56
C GLY A 83 8.90 7.02 5.33
N GLU A 84 9.68 7.85 4.62
CA GLU A 84 9.28 9.23 4.30
C GLU A 84 8.01 9.28 3.42
N GLY A 85 7.88 8.34 2.47
CA GLY A 85 6.73 8.28 1.57
C GLY A 85 5.43 7.91 2.27
N TRP A 86 5.45 6.94 3.19
CA TRP A 86 4.26 6.42 3.85
C TRP A 86 3.91 7.10 5.17
N THR A 87 4.87 7.69 5.88
CA THR A 87 4.64 8.35 7.18
C THR A 87 3.49 9.37 7.17
N PRO A 88 3.33 10.23 6.16
CA PRO A 88 2.20 11.17 6.14
C PRO A 88 0.82 10.52 6.12
N PHE A 89 0.72 9.31 5.60
CA PHE A 89 -0.56 8.60 5.40
C PHE A 89 -0.87 7.62 6.52
N ILE A 90 0.09 6.77 6.88
CA ILE A 90 -0.13 5.68 7.85
C ILE A 90 0.63 5.85 9.16
N GLY A 91 1.60 6.77 9.22
CA GLY A 91 2.39 7.04 10.42
C GLY A 91 1.56 7.37 11.68
N PRO A 92 0.46 8.13 11.58
CA PRO A 92 -0.42 8.38 12.73
C PRO A 92 -1.04 7.12 13.36
N PHE A 93 -1.16 6.03 12.59
CA PHE A 93 -1.77 4.77 13.03
C PHE A 93 -0.74 3.68 13.34
N PHE A 94 0.40 3.69 12.65
CA PHE A 94 1.44 2.67 12.74
C PHE A 94 2.81 3.33 12.85
N THR A 95 3.28 3.57 14.06
CA THR A 95 4.53 4.32 14.30
C THR A 95 5.79 3.61 13.82
N ARG A 96 5.80 2.26 13.76
CA ARG A 96 6.96 1.43 13.39
C ARG A 96 6.58 0.19 12.57
N GLY A 97 5.55 0.31 11.74
CA GLY A 97 5.23 -0.77 10.78
C GLY A 97 6.33 -0.93 9.73
N ILE A 98 6.51 -2.14 9.21
CA ILE A 98 7.57 -2.45 8.24
C ILE A 98 7.57 -1.53 7.01
N MET A 99 6.43 -0.98 6.62
CA MET A 99 6.31 -0.01 5.52
C MET A 99 6.90 1.36 5.85
N LEU A 100 7.14 1.65 7.14
CA LEU A 100 7.69 2.91 7.63
C LEU A 100 9.19 2.79 7.96
N LEU A 101 9.78 1.64 7.71
CA LEU A 101 11.18 1.38 7.98
C LEU A 101 11.99 1.43 6.68
N ASP A 102 13.22 1.89 6.79
CA ASP A 102 14.20 1.92 5.70
C ASP A 102 15.52 1.26 6.11
N GLY A 103 16.41 1.09 5.16
CA GLY A 103 17.81 0.69 5.37
C GLY A 103 17.98 -0.67 6.08
N MET A 104 18.86 -0.70 7.07
CA MET A 104 19.21 -1.94 7.80
C MET A 104 18.06 -2.46 8.65
N GLU A 105 17.33 -1.56 9.31
CA GLU A 105 16.19 -1.93 10.15
C GLU A 105 15.09 -2.62 9.34
N HIS A 106 14.72 -2.05 8.20
CA HIS A 106 13.78 -2.69 7.27
C HIS A 106 14.26 -4.08 6.85
N ARG A 107 15.55 -4.23 6.48
CA ARG A 107 16.11 -5.52 6.05
C ARG A 107 16.06 -6.57 7.16
N GLN A 108 16.36 -6.20 8.40
CA GLN A 108 16.28 -7.09 9.54
C GLN A 108 14.86 -7.57 9.80
N HIS A 109 13.91 -6.65 9.91
CA HIS A 109 12.49 -6.97 10.12
C HIS A 109 11.93 -7.82 8.99
N ARG A 110 12.22 -7.46 7.74
CA ARG A 110 11.82 -8.25 6.56
C ARG A 110 12.43 -9.65 6.57
N GLY A 111 13.70 -9.79 6.96
CA GLY A 111 14.38 -11.09 7.08
C GLY A 111 13.68 -12.01 8.09
N ILE A 112 13.28 -11.47 9.24
CA ILE A 112 12.52 -12.21 10.27
C ILE A 112 11.16 -12.64 9.69
N MET A 113 10.43 -11.73 9.07
CA MET A 113 9.13 -12.04 8.49
C MET A 113 9.22 -13.06 7.34
N GLN A 114 10.26 -13.01 6.53
CA GLN A 114 10.44 -13.97 5.42
C GLN A 114 10.53 -15.43 5.91
N ALA A 115 10.93 -15.68 7.15
CA ALA A 115 10.96 -17.03 7.70
C ALA A 115 9.54 -17.65 7.74
N ALA A 116 8.52 -16.85 8.03
CA ALA A 116 7.12 -17.27 8.05
C ALA A 116 6.54 -17.57 6.65
N PHE A 117 7.23 -17.18 5.58
CA PHE A 117 6.78 -17.41 4.19
C PHE A 117 7.66 -18.43 3.45
N LYS A 118 8.51 -19.17 4.16
CA LYS A 118 9.24 -20.27 3.56
C LYS A 118 8.33 -21.46 3.28
N ARG A 119 8.72 -22.31 2.32
CA ARG A 119 7.92 -23.44 1.85
C ARG A 119 7.36 -24.33 2.98
N PRO A 120 8.12 -24.76 4.00
CA PRO A 120 7.57 -25.58 5.08
C PRO A 120 6.46 -24.86 5.88
N ALA A 121 6.60 -23.56 6.15
CA ALA A 121 5.58 -22.78 6.82
C ALA A 121 4.33 -22.62 5.95
N MET A 122 4.50 -22.41 4.65
CA MET A 122 3.39 -22.30 3.70
C MET A 122 2.62 -23.63 3.57
N GLU A 123 3.30 -24.78 3.56
CA GLU A 123 2.67 -26.10 3.55
C GLU A 123 1.84 -26.34 4.83
N ALA A 124 2.39 -25.98 6.00
CA ALA A 124 1.65 -26.07 7.25
C ALA A 124 0.42 -25.12 7.30
N TYR A 125 0.53 -23.93 6.71
CA TYR A 125 -0.62 -23.02 6.60
C TYR A 125 -1.74 -23.59 5.74
N LEU A 126 -1.43 -24.31 4.66
CA LEU A 126 -2.44 -24.90 3.78
C LEU A 126 -3.33 -25.91 4.50
N GLU A 127 -2.80 -26.68 5.43
CA GLU A 127 -3.58 -27.63 6.24
C GLU A 127 -4.63 -26.89 7.08
N GLY A 128 -4.20 -25.85 7.81
CA GLY A 128 -5.10 -25.02 8.62
C GLY A 128 -6.08 -24.18 7.78
N MET A 129 -5.67 -23.74 6.60
CA MET A 129 -6.53 -22.97 5.69
C MET A 129 -7.73 -23.76 5.19
N ASN A 130 -7.56 -25.02 4.85
CA ASN A 130 -8.68 -25.88 4.36
C ASN A 130 -9.77 -25.99 5.41
N GLU A 131 -9.40 -26.26 6.65
CA GLU A 131 -10.35 -26.35 7.76
C GLU A 131 -11.03 -24.98 8.01
N ALA A 132 -10.26 -23.90 8.06
CA ALA A 132 -10.78 -22.55 8.27
C ALA A 132 -11.76 -22.12 7.18
N VAL A 133 -11.47 -22.46 5.90
CA VAL A 133 -12.38 -22.19 4.78
C VAL A 133 -13.68 -22.97 4.93
N LEU A 134 -13.60 -24.28 5.18
CA LEU A 134 -14.78 -25.15 5.32
C LEU A 134 -15.69 -24.66 6.47
N ASN A 135 -15.11 -24.35 7.62
CA ASN A 135 -15.83 -23.80 8.75
C ASN A 135 -16.44 -22.44 8.46
N GLY A 136 -15.70 -21.56 7.79
CA GLY A 136 -16.14 -20.20 7.45
C GLY A 136 -17.28 -20.14 6.45
N ILE A 137 -17.38 -21.12 5.53
CA ILE A 137 -18.47 -21.21 4.54
C ILE A 137 -19.61 -22.13 4.96
N ALA A 138 -19.49 -22.86 6.08
CA ALA A 138 -20.48 -23.85 6.51
C ALA A 138 -21.92 -23.32 6.59
N ASN A 139 -22.07 -22.04 6.93
CA ASN A 139 -23.37 -21.37 7.04
C ASN A 139 -23.80 -20.65 5.74
N TRP A 140 -23.07 -20.83 4.64
CA TRP A 140 -23.44 -20.24 3.37
C TRP A 140 -24.38 -21.19 2.63
N HIS A 141 -25.64 -20.82 2.53
CA HIS A 141 -26.64 -21.68 1.90
C HIS A 141 -26.97 -21.22 0.48
N PRO A 142 -27.17 -22.17 -0.47
CA PRO A 142 -27.65 -21.85 -1.81
C PRO A 142 -28.95 -21.04 -1.74
N ARG A 143 -29.08 -20.04 -2.61
CA ARG A 143 -30.25 -19.14 -2.68
C ARG A 143 -30.40 -18.16 -1.51
N GLN A 144 -29.51 -18.17 -0.53
CA GLN A 144 -29.48 -17.13 0.50
C GLN A 144 -28.97 -15.78 -0.11
N ARG A 145 -29.71 -14.72 0.12
CA ARG A 145 -29.24 -13.39 -0.24
C ARG A 145 -28.30 -12.87 0.82
N PHE A 146 -27.02 -12.71 0.51
CA PHE A 146 -26.04 -12.08 1.38
C PHE A 146 -25.10 -11.18 0.55
N LYS A 147 -24.46 -10.22 1.21
CA LYS A 147 -23.48 -9.34 0.57
C LYS A 147 -22.15 -10.09 0.47
N LEU A 148 -21.75 -10.50 -0.74
CA LEU A 148 -20.55 -11.30 -0.97
C LEU A 148 -19.28 -10.61 -0.46
N TYR A 149 -19.09 -9.32 -0.77
CA TYR A 149 -17.86 -8.61 -0.39
C TYR A 149 -17.61 -8.58 1.14
N PRO A 150 -18.57 -8.19 2.00
CA PRO A 150 -18.37 -8.29 3.45
C PRO A 150 -18.13 -9.72 3.94
N ALA A 151 -18.82 -10.70 3.37
CA ALA A 151 -18.67 -12.11 3.75
C ALA A 151 -17.27 -12.64 3.42
N MET A 152 -16.78 -12.38 2.20
CA MET A 152 -15.42 -12.74 1.80
C MET A 152 -14.36 -12.01 2.63
N LYS A 153 -14.59 -10.74 2.94
CA LYS A 153 -13.69 -9.96 3.78
C LYS A 153 -13.57 -10.52 5.20
N LYS A 154 -14.70 -10.91 5.80
CA LYS A 154 -14.69 -11.59 7.10
C LYS A 154 -13.97 -12.92 7.00
N LEU A 155 -14.31 -13.77 6.05
CA LEU A 155 -13.68 -15.08 5.84
C LEU A 155 -12.16 -14.97 5.71
N THR A 156 -11.66 -14.08 4.87
CA THR A 156 -10.22 -13.91 4.69
C THR A 156 -9.52 -13.37 5.93
N LEU A 157 -10.18 -12.53 6.71
CA LEU A 157 -9.63 -12.01 7.96
C LEU A 157 -9.59 -13.09 9.04
N ASP A 158 -10.64 -13.90 9.17
CA ASP A 158 -10.71 -15.03 10.09
C ASP A 158 -9.61 -16.07 9.78
N ILE A 159 -9.42 -16.41 8.50
CA ILE A 159 -8.33 -17.29 8.05
C ILE A 159 -6.97 -16.71 8.43
N ALA A 160 -6.75 -15.41 8.17
CA ALA A 160 -5.50 -14.76 8.50
C ALA A 160 -5.23 -14.78 10.01
N THR A 161 -6.23 -14.54 10.83
CA THR A 161 -6.15 -14.56 12.30
C THR A 161 -5.79 -15.97 12.80
N GLN A 162 -6.48 -16.99 12.30
CA GLN A 162 -6.23 -18.38 12.70
C GLN A 162 -4.87 -18.89 12.22
N VAL A 163 -4.55 -18.66 10.96
CA VAL A 163 -3.37 -19.29 10.31
C VAL A 163 -2.08 -18.54 10.63
N PHE A 164 -2.09 -17.20 10.61
CA PHE A 164 -0.87 -16.42 10.81
C PHE A 164 -0.66 -15.97 12.24
N MET A 165 -1.71 -15.73 13.00
CA MET A 165 -1.62 -15.32 14.40
C MET A 165 -1.71 -16.51 15.37
N GLY A 166 -2.19 -17.67 14.88
CA GLY A 166 -2.39 -18.86 15.71
C GLY A 166 -3.55 -18.73 16.71
N GLU A 167 -4.39 -17.71 16.55
CA GLU A 167 -5.53 -17.46 17.44
C GLU A 167 -6.74 -18.30 17.01
N GLN A 168 -7.38 -18.93 17.98
CA GLN A 168 -8.65 -19.62 17.74
C GLN A 168 -9.75 -18.60 17.47
N LEU A 169 -10.60 -18.90 16.47
CA LEU A 169 -11.76 -18.07 16.19
C LEU A 169 -12.74 -18.09 17.37
N GLY A 170 -13.15 -16.91 17.79
CA GLY A 170 -14.04 -16.73 18.94
C GLY A 170 -14.19 -15.24 19.30
N PRO A 171 -14.82 -14.93 20.43
CA PRO A 171 -15.10 -13.54 20.80
C PRO A 171 -13.86 -12.64 20.87
N GLU A 172 -12.70 -13.18 21.25
CA GLU A 172 -11.44 -12.43 21.30
C GLU A 172 -10.91 -12.14 19.88
N ALA A 173 -10.89 -13.13 19.00
CA ALA A 173 -10.52 -12.95 17.60
C ALA A 173 -11.47 -11.96 16.90
N ASP A 174 -12.77 -12.01 17.17
CA ASP A 174 -13.74 -11.05 16.66
C ASP A 174 -13.45 -9.62 17.14
N ARG A 175 -13.07 -9.43 18.41
CA ARG A 175 -12.64 -8.12 18.93
C ARG A 175 -11.41 -7.59 18.23
N ILE A 176 -10.37 -8.42 18.06
CA ILE A 176 -9.14 -8.07 17.35
C ILE A 176 -9.46 -7.68 15.90
N ASN A 177 -10.28 -8.49 15.23
CA ASN A 177 -10.67 -8.26 13.84
C ASN A 177 -11.47 -6.97 13.67
N HIS A 178 -12.40 -6.66 14.58
CA HIS A 178 -13.13 -5.40 14.58
C HIS A 178 -12.20 -4.20 14.79
N ALA A 179 -11.32 -4.26 15.78
CA ALA A 179 -10.36 -3.20 16.06
C ALA A 179 -9.42 -2.95 14.85
N PHE A 180 -8.97 -4.01 14.18
CA PHE A 180 -8.17 -3.91 12.96
C PHE A 180 -8.94 -3.23 11.82
N VAL A 181 -10.19 -3.65 11.58
CA VAL A 181 -11.06 -3.03 10.57
C VAL A 181 -11.30 -1.56 10.85
N ASP A 182 -11.53 -1.19 12.10
CA ASP A 182 -11.76 0.21 12.49
C ASP A 182 -10.48 1.05 12.34
N CYS A 183 -9.33 0.50 12.67
CA CYS A 183 -8.04 1.15 12.43
C CYS A 183 -7.81 1.42 10.92
N VAL A 184 -8.08 0.43 10.06
CA VAL A 184 -7.98 0.58 8.60
C VAL A 184 -8.98 1.62 8.08
N ARG A 185 -10.22 1.63 8.59
CA ARG A 185 -11.22 2.64 8.23
C ARG A 185 -10.80 4.04 8.63
N ALA A 186 -10.27 4.20 9.85
CA ALA A 186 -9.76 5.49 10.31
C ALA A 186 -8.61 5.99 9.42
N GLY A 187 -7.66 5.11 9.05
CA GLY A 187 -6.56 5.43 8.13
C GLY A 187 -7.04 5.86 6.75
N THR A 188 -8.10 5.24 6.23
CA THR A 188 -8.68 5.60 4.93
C THR A 188 -9.63 6.80 4.99
N ALA A 189 -10.15 7.17 6.16
CA ALA A 189 -11.04 8.32 6.33
C ALA A 189 -10.33 9.67 6.13
N LEU A 190 -9.01 9.73 6.39
CA LEU A 190 -8.19 10.91 6.10
C LEU A 190 -8.05 11.20 4.60
N VAL A 191 -8.44 10.26 3.75
CA VAL A 191 -8.31 10.30 2.29
C VAL A 191 -9.67 10.43 1.60
N ARG A 192 -10.76 10.51 2.38
CA ARG A 192 -12.14 10.65 1.85
C ARG A 192 -12.72 12.02 2.06
#